data_affb9cf0acf20755c82d128d2686a048
#
_entry.id   affb9cf0acf20755c82d128d2686a048
#
_cell.length_a   1.000
_cell.length_b   1.000
_cell.length_c   1.000
_cell.angle_alpha   90.00
_cell.angle_beta   90.00
_cell.angle_gamma   90.00
#
_symmetry.space_group_name_H-M   'P 1'
#
loop_
_entity.id
_entity.type
_entity.pdbx_description
1 polymer ?
#
loop_
_entity_poly.entity_id
_entity_poly.type
_entity_poly.pdbx_seq_one_letter_code
_entity_poly.pdbx_strand_id
1 'polypeptide(L)'
;MFSSAETEYLKSQKLARIATASLRGIPEVSPVGFEFDGRYFWVGSHNQDIFPTTRRYKNISQGNRRVSIVVDDLKSEDPWRPRGIKVSGTANVMRHKGIFGDGKYFRISPKVSVSWGIEPQEKGRWNSVKRWEQSE
;
A
#
# COMPACT_ATOMS: atom_id res chain seq x y z
N MET A 1 -11.14 -9.42 1.60
CA MET A 1 -10.98 -8.96 0.23
C MET A 1 -11.54 -7.56 0.09
N PHE A 2 -10.97 -6.75 -0.80
CA PHE A 2 -11.48 -5.39 -1.01
C PHE A 2 -12.81 -5.43 -1.74
N SER A 3 -13.71 -4.53 -1.37
CA SER A 3 -14.97 -4.36 -2.07
C SER A 3 -14.74 -3.77 -3.46
N SER A 4 -15.80 -3.77 -4.28
CA SER A 4 -15.74 -3.15 -5.61
C SER A 4 -15.40 -1.67 -5.50
N ALA A 5 -16.00 -0.95 -4.56
CA ALA A 5 -15.73 0.47 -4.37
C ALA A 5 -14.30 0.73 -3.91
N GLU A 6 -13.79 -0.09 -2.99
CA GLU A 6 -12.39 0.03 -2.54
C GLU A 6 -11.41 -0.28 -3.66
N THR A 7 -11.68 -1.32 -4.45
CA THR A 7 -10.83 -1.68 -5.59
C THR A 7 -10.81 -0.57 -6.63
N GLU A 8 -11.97 -0.01 -6.94
CA GLU A 8 -12.07 1.10 -7.87
C GLU A 8 -11.30 2.33 -7.38
N TYR A 9 -11.42 2.63 -6.08
CA TYR A 9 -10.66 3.72 -5.49
C TYR A 9 -9.16 3.49 -5.63
N LEU A 10 -8.67 2.30 -5.26
CA LEU A 10 -7.25 1.98 -5.35
C LEU A 10 -6.73 2.11 -6.78
N LYS A 11 -7.50 1.66 -7.77
CA LYS A 11 -7.11 1.76 -9.17
C LYS A 11 -7.14 3.19 -9.71
N SER A 12 -7.87 4.08 -9.06
CA SER A 12 -7.92 5.50 -9.45
C SER A 12 -6.73 6.31 -8.94
N GLN A 13 -5.96 5.78 -8.01
CA GLN A 13 -4.85 6.48 -7.37
C GLN A 13 -3.52 5.97 -7.89
N LYS A 14 -2.53 6.85 -7.93
CA LYS A 14 -1.19 6.52 -8.46
C LYS A 14 -0.10 6.59 -7.42
N LEU A 15 -0.34 7.33 -6.35
CA LEU A 15 0.63 7.53 -5.28
C LEU A 15 0.15 6.92 -3.99
N ALA A 16 1.09 6.37 -3.25
CA ALA A 16 0.89 5.83 -1.92
C ALA A 16 2.06 6.26 -1.05
N ARG A 17 1.95 6.05 0.24
CA ARG A 17 3.07 6.16 1.17
C ARG A 17 3.28 4.79 1.77
N ILE A 18 4.52 4.32 1.70
CA ILE A 18 4.89 3.04 2.27
C ILE A 18 5.75 3.25 3.51
N ALA A 19 5.40 2.56 4.57
CA ALA A 19 6.16 2.54 5.81
C ALA A 19 6.85 1.19 5.93
N THR A 20 8.14 1.24 6.22
CA THR A 20 8.98 0.07 6.47
C THR A 20 9.75 0.30 7.75
N ALA A 21 10.42 -0.73 8.26
CA ALA A 21 11.27 -0.58 9.43
C ALA A 21 12.49 -1.48 9.28
N SER A 22 13.60 -1.06 9.90
CA SER A 22 14.78 -1.90 9.97
C SER A 22 14.55 -3.08 10.91
N LEU A 23 15.47 -4.05 10.92
CA LEU A 23 15.41 -5.15 11.89
C LEU A 23 15.45 -4.65 13.33
N ARG A 24 15.96 -3.44 13.55
CA ARG A 24 16.03 -2.81 14.88
C ARG A 24 14.77 -1.98 15.19
N GLY A 25 13.79 -1.99 14.26
CA GLY A 25 12.54 -1.28 14.45
C GLY A 25 12.56 0.21 14.12
N ILE A 26 13.60 0.68 13.41
CA ILE A 26 13.67 2.09 13.02
C ILE A 26 12.74 2.30 11.82
N PRO A 27 11.70 3.13 11.96
CA PRO A 27 10.72 3.32 10.90
C PRO A 27 11.21 4.26 9.80
N GLU A 28 10.68 4.05 8.60
CA GLU A 28 10.90 4.92 7.45
C GLU A 28 9.61 4.98 6.65
N VAL A 29 9.28 6.14 6.12
CA VAL A 29 8.13 6.33 5.24
C VAL A 29 8.54 7.09 4.00
N SER A 30 8.04 6.64 2.85
CA SER A 30 8.35 7.27 1.56
C SER A 30 7.11 7.32 0.68
N PRO A 31 6.96 8.39 -0.13
CA PRO A 31 5.99 8.38 -1.21
C PRO A 31 6.48 7.45 -2.33
N VAL A 32 5.56 6.70 -2.91
CA VAL A 32 5.88 5.72 -3.95
C VAL A 32 4.75 5.68 -4.98
N GLY A 33 5.12 5.33 -6.21
CA GLY A 33 4.14 4.92 -7.19
C GLY A 33 3.72 3.48 -6.94
N PHE A 34 2.47 3.16 -7.20
CA PHE A 34 1.96 1.82 -6.98
C PHE A 34 0.91 1.44 -8.01
N GLU A 35 0.65 0.15 -8.10
CA GLU A 35 -0.51 -0.38 -8.78
C GLU A 35 -1.13 -1.48 -7.93
N PHE A 36 -2.42 -1.69 -8.08
CA PHE A 36 -3.16 -2.74 -7.39
C PHE A 36 -3.79 -3.65 -8.43
N ASP A 37 -3.50 -4.96 -8.36
CA ASP A 37 -3.95 -5.93 -9.35
C ASP A 37 -5.24 -6.66 -8.98
N GLY A 38 -5.87 -6.27 -7.89
CA GLY A 38 -7.05 -6.93 -7.33
C GLY A 38 -6.71 -7.81 -6.14
N ARG A 39 -5.45 -8.16 -5.95
CA ARG A 39 -4.99 -9.00 -4.85
C ARG A 39 -3.76 -8.42 -4.15
N TYR A 40 -2.77 -7.97 -4.91
CA TYR A 40 -1.51 -7.48 -4.40
C TYR A 40 -1.31 -6.02 -4.75
N PHE A 41 -0.56 -5.33 -3.89
CA PHE A 41 -0.02 -4.02 -4.23
C PHE A 41 1.40 -4.23 -4.76
N TRP A 42 1.69 -3.57 -5.87
CA TRP A 42 3.01 -3.60 -6.50
C TRP A 42 3.62 -2.22 -6.38
N VAL A 43 4.74 -2.15 -5.71
CA VAL A 43 5.47 -0.90 -5.50
C VAL A 43 6.82 -1.00 -6.18
N GLY A 44 7.05 -0.16 -7.14
CA GLY A 44 8.30 -0.15 -7.89
C GLY A 44 9.02 1.17 -7.76
N SER A 45 9.98 1.36 -8.65
CA SER A 45 10.73 2.61 -8.75
C SER A 45 10.87 2.97 -10.22
N HIS A 46 10.73 4.26 -10.52
CA HIS A 46 11.00 4.75 -11.87
C HIS A 46 12.49 4.70 -12.21
N ASN A 47 13.35 4.43 -11.24
CA ASN A 47 14.79 4.28 -11.44
C ASN A 47 15.26 2.99 -10.75
N GLN A 48 15.46 1.95 -11.56
CA GLN A 48 15.86 0.63 -11.07
C GLN A 48 17.27 0.61 -10.50
N ASP A 49 18.14 1.52 -10.93
CA ASP A 49 19.51 1.58 -10.40
C ASP A 49 19.53 2.12 -8.97
N ILE A 50 18.64 3.05 -8.67
CA ILE A 50 18.54 3.65 -7.32
C ILE A 50 17.73 2.78 -6.37
N PHE A 51 16.75 2.04 -6.88
CA PHE A 51 15.82 1.27 -6.05
C PHE A 51 16.52 0.43 -4.96
N PRO A 52 17.53 -0.39 -5.27
CA PRO A 52 18.19 -1.18 -4.25
C PRO A 52 18.97 -0.37 -3.20
N THR A 53 19.22 0.89 -3.46
CA THR A 53 19.95 1.76 -2.52
C THR A 53 19.03 2.44 -1.52
N THR A 54 17.71 2.36 -1.73
CA THR A 54 16.75 3.02 -0.84
C THR A 54 16.64 2.31 0.50
N ARG A 55 16.32 3.07 1.53
CA ARG A 55 16.15 2.49 2.87
C ARG A 55 15.01 1.47 2.89
N ARG A 56 13.91 1.75 2.20
CA ARG A 56 12.79 0.81 2.13
C ARG A 56 13.18 -0.53 1.51
N TYR A 57 13.98 -0.50 0.44
CA TYR A 57 14.45 -1.74 -0.18
C TYR A 57 15.34 -2.53 0.78
N LYS A 58 16.29 -1.86 1.43
CA LYS A 58 17.18 -2.50 2.39
C LYS A 58 16.42 -3.09 3.56
N ASN A 59 15.45 -2.37 4.09
CA ASN A 59 14.63 -2.86 5.19
C ASN A 59 13.94 -4.17 4.83
N ILE A 60 13.29 -4.21 3.67
CA ILE A 60 12.54 -5.39 3.24
C ILE A 60 13.47 -6.54 2.86
N SER A 61 14.52 -6.26 2.10
CA SER A 61 15.43 -7.31 1.62
C SER A 61 16.33 -7.87 2.74
N GLN A 62 16.56 -7.10 3.80
CA GLN A 62 17.38 -7.52 4.95
C GLN A 62 16.58 -8.23 6.03
N GLY A 63 15.30 -8.51 5.79
CA GLY A 63 14.54 -9.43 6.62
C GLY A 63 13.32 -8.86 7.33
N ASN A 64 13.13 -7.55 7.42
CA ASN A 64 11.88 -7.03 7.97
C ASN A 64 10.89 -6.79 6.83
N ARG A 65 10.07 -7.81 6.60
CA ARG A 65 9.12 -7.80 5.51
C ARG A 65 7.76 -7.20 5.87
N ARG A 66 7.59 -6.79 7.12
CA ARG A 66 6.35 -6.15 7.57
C ARG A 66 6.32 -4.72 7.07
N VAL A 67 5.23 -4.34 6.42
CA VAL A 67 5.06 -3.03 5.83
C VAL A 67 3.65 -2.53 6.08
N SER A 68 3.51 -1.22 5.98
CA SER A 68 2.19 -0.59 5.87
C SER A 68 2.20 0.33 4.67
N ILE A 69 1.07 0.42 4.00
CA ILE A 69 0.89 1.31 2.86
C ILE A 69 -0.41 2.07 3.03
N VAL A 70 -0.41 3.35 2.71
CA VAL A 70 -1.61 4.17 2.74
C VAL A 70 -1.80 4.87 1.40
N VAL A 71 -3.03 4.80 0.91
CA VAL A 71 -3.49 5.50 -0.29
C VAL A 71 -4.63 6.41 0.17
N ASP A 72 -4.47 7.72 0.01
CA ASP A 72 -5.46 8.66 0.51
C ASP A 72 -5.49 9.92 -0.33
N ASP A 73 -6.62 10.62 -0.28
CA ASP A 73 -6.79 11.93 -0.87
C ASP A 73 -7.94 12.66 -0.20
N LEU A 74 -8.17 13.90 -0.61
CA LEU A 74 -9.35 14.67 -0.23
C LEU A 74 -10.32 14.66 -1.40
N LYS A 75 -11.52 14.14 -1.18
CA LYS A 75 -12.59 14.24 -2.16
C LYS A 75 -13.09 15.66 -2.26
N SER A 76 -13.09 16.39 -1.15
CA SER A 76 -13.54 17.77 -1.03
C SER A 76 -12.91 18.42 0.19
N GLU A 77 -12.62 19.72 0.10
CA GLU A 77 -12.11 20.50 1.24
C GLU A 77 -13.23 21.16 2.02
N ASP A 78 -14.31 21.52 1.35
CA ASP A 78 -15.45 22.18 1.97
C ASP A 78 -16.76 21.61 1.38
N PRO A 79 -17.42 20.69 2.06
CA PRO A 79 -17.06 20.14 3.38
C PRO A 79 -15.81 19.25 3.32
N TRP A 80 -15.16 19.12 4.47
CA TRP A 80 -13.96 18.28 4.60
C TRP A 80 -14.32 16.80 4.43
N ARG A 81 -13.84 16.18 3.37
CA ARG A 81 -14.16 14.79 3.03
C ARG A 81 -12.89 14.01 2.68
N PRO A 82 -12.14 13.55 3.68
CA PRO A 82 -11.01 12.67 3.41
C PRO A 82 -11.49 11.26 3.07
N ARG A 83 -10.74 10.61 2.22
CA ARG A 83 -10.96 9.19 1.92
C ARG A 83 -9.61 8.49 1.77
N GLY A 84 -9.60 7.20 2.03
CA GLY A 84 -8.37 6.45 1.89
C GLY A 84 -8.50 5.01 2.34
N ILE A 85 -7.42 4.28 2.13
CA ILE A 85 -7.25 2.91 2.59
C ILE A 85 -5.83 2.78 3.10
N LYS A 86 -5.67 2.26 4.31
CA LYS A 86 -4.36 1.84 4.80
C LYS A 86 -4.34 0.33 4.96
N VAL A 87 -3.21 -0.26 4.61
CA VAL A 87 -3.05 -1.71 4.60
C VAL A 87 -1.78 -2.05 5.34
N SER A 88 -1.87 -2.98 6.28
CA SER A 88 -0.70 -3.61 6.88
C SER A 88 -0.56 -5.00 6.27
N GLY A 89 0.66 -5.39 5.98
CA GLY A 89 0.92 -6.69 5.36
C GLY A 89 2.39 -7.02 5.29
N THR A 90 2.73 -7.89 4.37
CA THR A 90 4.11 -8.32 4.15
C THR A 90 4.52 -8.07 2.70
N ALA A 91 5.79 -7.75 2.50
CA ALA A 91 6.34 -7.46 1.18
C ALA A 91 7.43 -8.46 0.80
N ASN A 92 7.47 -8.82 -0.47
CA ASN A 92 8.56 -9.58 -1.09
C ASN A 92 9.12 -8.78 -2.25
N VAL A 93 10.42 -8.87 -2.46
CA VAL A 93 11.05 -8.33 -3.68
C VAL A 93 10.88 -9.37 -4.78
N MET A 94 10.29 -8.98 -5.89
CA MET A 94 10.02 -9.88 -7.01
C MET A 94 10.20 -9.16 -8.33
N ARG A 95 10.49 -9.91 -9.39
CA ARG A 95 10.43 -9.36 -10.74
C ARG A 95 8.97 -9.25 -11.17
N HIS A 96 8.68 -8.14 -11.82
CA HIS A 96 7.33 -7.84 -12.28
C HIS A 96 7.41 -6.88 -13.44
N LYS A 97 6.48 -6.99 -14.36
CA LYS A 97 6.34 -6.05 -15.46
C LYS A 97 5.14 -5.17 -15.17
N GLY A 98 5.39 -4.06 -14.50
CA GLY A 98 4.35 -3.16 -14.01
C GLY A 98 4.43 -1.77 -14.62
N ILE A 99 3.92 -0.78 -13.87
CA ILE A 99 3.79 0.60 -14.33
C ILE A 99 5.13 1.26 -14.66
N PHE A 100 6.23 0.79 -14.07
CA PHE A 100 7.58 1.28 -14.37
C PHE A 100 8.36 0.33 -15.28
N GLY A 101 7.66 -0.55 -16.00
CA GLY A 101 8.29 -1.52 -16.87
C GLY A 101 8.73 -2.78 -16.15
N ASP A 102 9.58 -3.56 -16.81
CA ASP A 102 10.10 -4.80 -16.25
C ASP A 102 11.23 -4.49 -15.27
N GLY A 103 11.16 -5.06 -14.09
CA GLY A 103 12.19 -4.85 -13.07
C GLY A 103 11.80 -5.45 -11.74
N LYS A 104 12.49 -5.00 -10.69
CA LYS A 104 12.20 -5.42 -9.32
C LYS A 104 11.13 -4.53 -8.72
N TYR A 105 10.20 -5.16 -8.01
CA TYR A 105 9.10 -4.51 -7.31
C TYR A 105 8.95 -5.15 -5.95
N PHE A 106 8.31 -4.42 -5.04
CA PHE A 106 7.72 -5.05 -3.84
C PHE A 106 6.34 -5.57 -4.20
N ARG A 107 6.09 -6.83 -3.91
CA ARG A 107 4.74 -7.38 -3.91
C ARG A 107 4.24 -7.38 -2.47
N ILE A 108 3.20 -6.63 -2.20
CA ILE A 108 2.64 -6.50 -0.85
C ILE A 108 1.37 -7.34 -0.75
N SER A 109 1.39 -8.27 0.21
CA SER A 109 0.25 -9.13 0.53
C SER A 109 -0.51 -8.52 1.70
N PRO A 110 -1.77 -8.09 1.50
CA PRO A 110 -2.56 -7.49 2.58
C PRO A 110 -2.86 -8.48 3.72
N LYS A 111 -2.86 -7.98 4.94
CA LYS A 111 -3.28 -8.74 6.14
C LYS A 111 -4.42 -8.05 6.85
N VAL A 112 -4.33 -6.74 7.03
CA VAL A 112 -5.38 -5.93 7.66
C VAL A 112 -5.52 -4.66 6.84
N SER A 113 -6.75 -4.25 6.57
CA SER A 113 -7.01 -2.97 5.92
C SER A 113 -8.02 -2.17 6.72
N VAL A 114 -7.87 -0.86 6.66
CA VAL A 114 -8.84 0.10 7.21
C VAL A 114 -9.12 1.11 6.11
N SER A 115 -10.39 1.29 5.78
CA SER A 115 -10.80 2.29 4.79
C SER A 115 -11.74 3.32 5.42
N TRP A 116 -11.77 4.50 4.83
CA TRP A 116 -12.65 5.60 5.27
C TRP A 116 -13.05 6.43 4.05
N GLY A 117 -14.27 6.94 4.10
CA GLY A 117 -14.77 7.87 3.09
C GLY A 117 -15.02 7.28 1.71
N ILE A 118 -14.98 5.96 1.55
CA ILE A 118 -15.14 5.27 0.26
C ILE A 118 -16.51 4.63 0.17
N GLU A 119 -16.92 3.91 1.20
CA GLU A 119 -18.21 3.24 1.28
C GLU A 119 -19.06 3.87 2.39
N PRO A 120 -20.39 3.72 2.32
CA PRO A 120 -21.24 4.13 3.44
C PRO A 120 -20.80 3.40 4.71
N GLN A 121 -20.61 4.16 5.78
CA GLN A 121 -20.19 3.63 7.05
C GLN A 121 -21.42 3.31 7.91
N GLU A 122 -21.28 2.33 8.79
CA GLU A 122 -22.30 2.07 9.79
C GLU A 122 -22.44 3.28 10.71
N LYS A 123 -23.66 3.48 11.22
CA LYS A 123 -23.95 4.59 12.13
C LYS A 123 -22.98 4.57 13.32
N GLY A 124 -22.32 5.69 13.56
CA GLY A 124 -21.34 5.83 14.64
C GLY A 124 -19.93 5.38 14.28
N ARG A 125 -19.73 4.91 13.06
CA ARG A 125 -18.38 4.54 12.57
C ARG A 125 -18.03 5.41 11.36
N TRP A 126 -16.76 5.77 11.27
CA TRP A 126 -16.31 6.51 10.10
C TRP A 126 -15.35 5.70 9.23
N ASN A 127 -15.01 4.48 9.64
CA ASN A 127 -14.13 3.63 8.88
C ASN A 127 -14.64 2.18 8.83
N SER A 128 -14.12 1.41 7.89
CA SER A 128 -14.33 -0.04 7.74
C SER A 128 -13.00 -0.75 7.94
N VAL A 129 -13.03 -1.83 8.74
CA VAL A 129 -11.84 -2.64 9.02
C VAL A 129 -12.04 -4.03 8.46
N LYS A 130 -11.05 -4.52 7.74
CA LYS A 130 -11.04 -5.87 7.18
C LYS A 130 -9.77 -6.60 7.58
N ARG A 131 -9.91 -7.89 7.87
CA ARG A 131 -8.80 -8.78 8.16
C ARG A 131 -8.77 -9.87 7.10
N TRP A 132 -7.58 -10.19 6.65
CA TRP A 132 -7.38 -11.12 5.56
C TRP A 132 -6.96 -12.46 6.13
N GLU A 133 -7.55 -13.54 5.61
CA GLU A 133 -7.13 -14.87 6.00
C GLU A 133 -5.74 -15.16 5.43
N GLN A 134 -4.99 -15.95 6.19
CA GLN A 134 -3.70 -16.47 5.75
C GLN A 134 -3.98 -17.58 4.74
N SER A 135 -3.74 -17.32 3.46
CA SER A 135 -4.07 -18.28 2.43
C SER A 135 -2.87 -19.05 1.90
N GLU A 136 -1.69 -18.72 2.36
CA GLU A 136 -0.47 -19.49 1.97
C GLU A 136 0.66 -19.23 2.88
#